data_f3cff1bf3b7e9c71ea7f345dc8784452
#
_entry.id   f3cff1bf3b7e9c71ea7f345dc8784452
#
_cell.length_a   1.000
_cell.length_b   1.000
_cell.length_c   1.000
_cell.angle_alpha   90.00
_cell.angle_beta   90.00
_cell.angle_gamma   90.00
#
_symmetry.space_group_name_H-M   'P 1'
#
loop_
_entity.id
_entity.type
_entity.pdbx_description
1 polymer ?
#
loop_
_entity_poly.entity_id
_entity_poly.type
_entity_poly.pdbx_seq_one_letter_code
_entity_poly.pdbx_strand_id
1 'polypeptide(L)'
;MVVIGAGQAGLSAAYYLRKFGIEPESGFVVLDHASGPGGAWQFRWPSLTLSTVNGVHDLPGMSFAETTGTDAEQVPASVAVPHYFELYEKQFELPVHRPVHTRVVCPREERLRIETDQGVFAARGLINATGTWERPFIPHYRGAESFRGRQLHTKDYRTAAEFEGKHVVVVGGGISAVQLLDEISRVTTTTWVTRREPEFRDEPFTPDIGRDAVAMVEDRVRRGLPPGSVVSVTGLPVTPAIRAARERGVMNRLPMFSEILPNGVKWADGTVDADVILWCTGFRSSLDHLAPLHLRGPGGGIPMTGRLATQVEADPRVHLVGYGPSSSTIGANRAGQAAARELTAYLGIGE
;
A
#
# COMPACT_ATOMS: atom_id res chain seq x y z
N MET A 1 22.85 -7.55 6.18
CA MET A 1 21.79 -7.10 5.25
C MET A 1 20.94 -6.04 5.92
N VAL A 2 20.18 -5.24 5.14
CA VAL A 2 19.23 -4.27 5.69
C VAL A 2 17.86 -4.51 5.05
N VAL A 3 16.81 -4.49 5.87
CA VAL A 3 15.41 -4.41 5.44
C VAL A 3 14.90 -3.01 5.73
N ILE A 4 14.30 -2.31 4.76
CA ILE A 4 13.73 -0.97 4.97
C ILE A 4 12.21 -1.07 4.97
N GLY A 5 11.59 -0.78 6.11
CA GLY A 5 10.15 -0.87 6.37
C GLY A 5 9.77 -2.13 7.14
N ALA A 6 9.03 -1.95 8.24
CA ALA A 6 8.51 -3.02 9.10
C ALA A 6 6.98 -3.17 8.96
N GLY A 7 6.48 -3.09 7.72
CA GLY A 7 5.13 -3.52 7.36
C GLY A 7 5.08 -5.03 7.08
N GLN A 8 3.92 -5.53 6.60
CA GLN A 8 3.68 -6.94 6.27
C GLN A 8 4.84 -7.60 5.51
N ALA A 9 5.33 -6.94 4.46
CA ALA A 9 6.37 -7.49 3.60
C ALA A 9 7.75 -7.52 4.28
N GLY A 10 8.09 -6.46 5.01
CA GLY A 10 9.37 -6.36 5.72
C GLY A 10 9.46 -7.31 6.89
N LEU A 11 8.39 -7.44 7.69
CA LEU A 11 8.33 -8.40 8.80
C LEU A 11 8.40 -9.85 8.30
N SER A 12 7.73 -10.16 7.18
CA SER A 12 7.84 -11.46 6.55
C SER A 12 9.28 -11.75 6.08
N ALA A 13 9.93 -10.78 5.44
CA ALA A 13 11.32 -10.94 5.01
C ALA A 13 12.27 -11.15 6.22
N ALA A 14 12.10 -10.35 7.27
CA ALA A 14 12.90 -10.45 8.49
C ALA A 14 12.74 -11.82 9.19
N TYR A 15 11.51 -12.32 9.28
CA TYR A 15 11.23 -13.66 9.80
C TYR A 15 11.99 -14.73 9.02
N TYR A 16 11.94 -14.68 7.68
CA TYR A 16 12.63 -15.69 6.88
C TYR A 16 14.15 -15.54 6.89
N LEU A 17 14.68 -14.32 6.99
CA LEU A 17 16.12 -14.14 7.21
C LEU A 17 16.56 -14.84 8.50
N ARG A 18 15.82 -14.63 9.61
CA ARG A 18 16.08 -15.32 10.88
C ARG A 18 15.92 -16.84 10.74
N LYS A 19 14.86 -17.29 10.08
CA LYS A 19 14.60 -18.72 9.85
C LYS A 19 15.71 -19.41 9.03
N PHE A 20 16.39 -18.67 8.16
CA PHE A 20 17.55 -19.16 7.39
C PHE A 20 18.88 -19.02 8.15
N GLY A 21 18.84 -18.76 9.46
CA GLY A 21 20.02 -18.72 10.31
C GLY A 21 20.81 -17.41 10.25
N ILE A 22 20.21 -16.34 9.75
CA ILE A 22 20.87 -15.02 9.77
C ILE A 22 20.63 -14.37 11.12
N GLU A 23 21.70 -14.09 11.83
CA GLU A 23 21.64 -13.54 13.18
C GLU A 23 21.07 -12.10 13.19
N PRO A 24 20.09 -11.81 14.06
CA PRO A 24 19.64 -10.44 14.32
C PRO A 24 20.81 -9.52 14.69
N GLU A 25 20.70 -8.25 14.35
CA GLU A 25 21.67 -7.17 14.56
C GLU A 25 23.00 -7.35 13.80
N SER A 26 23.68 -8.47 13.94
CA SER A 26 24.98 -8.70 13.30
C SER A 26 24.87 -9.09 11.82
N GLY A 27 23.84 -9.86 11.44
CA GLY A 27 23.61 -10.34 10.08
C GLY A 27 22.61 -9.49 9.32
N PHE A 28 21.54 -9.03 9.99
CA PHE A 28 20.56 -8.11 9.41
C PHE A 28 19.93 -7.20 10.45
N VAL A 29 19.39 -6.07 9.98
CA VAL A 29 18.57 -5.13 10.74
C VAL A 29 17.35 -4.73 9.91
N VAL A 30 16.27 -4.32 10.57
CA VAL A 30 15.08 -3.74 9.95
C VAL A 30 14.98 -2.27 10.37
N LEU A 31 14.91 -1.37 9.41
CA LEU A 31 14.82 0.07 9.64
C LEU A 31 13.40 0.54 9.31
N ASP A 32 12.70 1.13 10.28
CA ASP A 32 11.34 1.65 10.08
C ASP A 32 11.22 3.08 10.59
N HIS A 33 10.64 3.96 9.76
CA HIS A 33 10.49 5.38 10.09
C HIS A 33 9.30 5.69 11.00
N ALA A 34 8.35 4.77 11.12
CA ALA A 34 7.18 4.95 11.96
C ALA A 34 7.56 5.00 13.45
N SER A 35 6.73 5.64 14.26
CA SER A 35 6.92 5.69 15.71
C SER A 35 6.52 4.40 16.43
N GLY A 36 5.73 3.55 15.76
CA GLY A 36 5.21 2.31 16.31
C GLY A 36 5.05 1.23 15.25
N PRO A 37 4.76 -0.03 15.65
CA PRO A 37 4.49 -1.14 14.76
C PRO A 37 3.19 -0.94 13.96
N GLY A 38 3.00 -1.73 12.89
CA GLY A 38 1.76 -1.75 12.12
C GLY A 38 1.88 -1.26 10.68
N GLY A 39 3.01 -0.67 10.27
CA GLY A 39 3.20 -0.13 8.93
C GLY A 39 2.06 0.83 8.55
N ALA A 40 1.50 0.70 7.34
CA ALA A 40 0.39 1.55 6.88
C ALA A 40 -0.93 1.35 7.63
N TRP A 41 -1.08 0.27 8.40
CA TRP A 41 -2.31 -0.01 9.13
C TRP A 41 -2.58 0.96 10.28
N GLN A 42 -1.55 1.41 10.97
CA GLN A 42 -1.68 2.36 12.09
C GLN A 42 -2.31 3.70 11.69
N PHE A 43 -2.31 4.03 10.40
CA PHE A 43 -2.83 5.30 9.88
C PHE A 43 -4.19 5.18 9.20
N ARG A 44 -4.83 4.00 9.20
CA ARG A 44 -6.15 3.81 8.62
C ARG A 44 -7.22 4.51 9.46
N TRP A 45 -8.30 4.89 8.81
CA TRP A 45 -9.43 5.54 9.48
C TRP A 45 -10.15 4.57 10.42
N PRO A 46 -10.66 5.06 11.58
CA PRO A 46 -11.18 4.18 12.63
C PRO A 46 -12.39 3.33 12.26
N SER A 47 -13.23 3.78 11.33
CA SER A 47 -14.39 3.01 10.85
C SER A 47 -14.02 1.85 9.92
N LEU A 48 -12.76 1.72 9.50
CA LEU A 48 -12.25 0.54 8.83
C LEU A 48 -11.99 -0.56 9.86
N THR A 49 -13.02 -1.34 10.15
CA THR A 49 -12.97 -2.46 11.11
C THR A 49 -12.51 -3.76 10.46
N LEU A 50 -12.23 -4.78 11.26
CA LEU A 50 -11.83 -6.09 10.75
C LEU A 50 -12.92 -6.75 9.90
N SER A 51 -14.21 -6.43 10.13
CA SER A 51 -15.32 -6.90 9.29
C SER A 51 -15.42 -6.20 7.93
N THR A 52 -14.88 -4.99 7.81
CA THR A 52 -15.00 -4.16 6.59
C THR A 52 -13.70 -4.11 5.77
N VAL A 53 -12.58 -4.49 6.37
CA VAL A 53 -11.30 -4.58 5.66
C VAL A 53 -11.31 -5.74 4.65
N ASN A 54 -10.62 -5.57 3.53
CA ASN A 54 -10.47 -6.63 2.53
C ASN A 54 -9.40 -7.66 2.94
N GLY A 55 -9.63 -8.31 4.08
CA GLY A 55 -8.79 -9.37 4.65
C GLY A 55 -7.46 -8.90 5.24
N VAL A 56 -7.15 -9.38 6.43
CA VAL A 56 -5.83 -9.37 7.05
C VAL A 56 -5.32 -10.80 7.06
N HIS A 57 -4.18 -11.03 6.45
CA HIS A 57 -3.59 -12.36 6.37
C HIS A 57 -2.48 -12.52 7.40
N ASP A 58 -2.39 -13.73 7.94
CA ASP A 58 -1.36 -14.12 8.90
C ASP A 58 0.05 -13.80 8.39
N LEU A 59 0.90 -13.32 9.27
CA LEU A 59 2.34 -13.33 9.06
C LEU A 59 2.88 -14.76 9.23
N PRO A 60 4.00 -15.11 8.58
CA PRO A 60 4.55 -16.45 8.68
C PRO A 60 4.85 -16.86 10.13
N GLY A 61 4.28 -17.99 10.56
CA GLY A 61 4.54 -18.57 11.87
C GLY A 61 3.70 -18.03 13.03
N MET A 62 2.74 -17.13 12.79
CA MET A 62 1.84 -16.60 13.82
C MET A 62 0.45 -16.30 13.24
N SER A 63 -0.60 -16.79 13.88
CA SER A 63 -1.98 -16.54 13.44
C SER A 63 -2.49 -15.18 13.93
N PHE A 64 -3.10 -14.41 13.02
CA PHE A 64 -3.78 -13.17 13.37
C PHE A 64 -5.02 -13.42 14.23
N ALA A 65 -5.81 -14.45 13.89
CA ALA A 65 -7.03 -14.77 14.60
C ALA A 65 -6.79 -15.17 16.06
N GLU A 66 -5.67 -15.87 16.34
CA GLU A 66 -5.30 -16.27 17.71
C GLU A 66 -4.93 -15.06 18.59
N THR A 67 -4.50 -13.94 17.99
CA THR A 67 -4.12 -12.73 18.72
C THR A 67 -5.26 -11.76 18.96
N THR A 68 -6.29 -11.79 18.09
CA THR A 68 -7.40 -10.81 18.13
C THR A 68 -8.64 -11.29 18.88
N GLY A 69 -8.79 -12.62 19.10
CA GLY A 69 -9.98 -13.21 19.71
C GLY A 69 -11.20 -13.27 18.77
N THR A 70 -12.27 -13.91 19.24
CA THR A 70 -13.46 -14.25 18.44
C THR A 70 -14.40 -13.07 18.17
N ASP A 71 -14.38 -12.02 19.00
CA ASP A 71 -15.30 -10.89 18.93
C ASP A 71 -14.69 -9.61 18.30
N ALA A 72 -13.62 -9.81 17.53
CA ALA A 72 -12.82 -8.70 17.00
C ALA A 72 -13.41 -8.00 15.77
N GLU A 73 -14.53 -8.43 15.22
CA GLU A 73 -15.08 -7.90 13.96
C GLU A 73 -15.26 -6.37 13.94
N GLN A 74 -15.64 -5.79 15.07
CA GLN A 74 -15.86 -4.34 15.22
C GLN A 74 -14.60 -3.57 15.63
N VAL A 75 -13.50 -4.26 15.90
CA VAL A 75 -12.24 -3.60 16.26
C VAL A 75 -11.68 -2.88 15.02
N PRO A 76 -11.27 -1.61 15.16
CA PRO A 76 -10.58 -0.91 14.09
C PRO A 76 -9.32 -1.65 13.64
N ALA A 77 -9.15 -1.82 12.33
CA ALA A 77 -7.95 -2.44 11.78
C ALA A 77 -6.67 -1.67 12.16
N SER A 78 -6.80 -0.36 12.37
CA SER A 78 -5.71 0.52 12.86
C SER A 78 -5.32 0.27 14.32
N VAL A 79 -6.04 -0.56 15.06
CA VAL A 79 -5.71 -1.01 16.40
C VAL A 79 -5.25 -2.45 16.42
N ALA A 80 -6.04 -3.34 15.80
CA ALA A 80 -5.79 -4.79 15.84
C ALA A 80 -4.51 -5.18 15.10
N VAL A 81 -4.26 -4.62 13.91
CA VAL A 81 -3.09 -5.02 13.10
C VAL A 81 -1.77 -4.47 13.68
N PRO A 82 -1.66 -3.22 14.14
CA PRO A 82 -0.47 -2.76 14.87
C PRO A 82 -0.15 -3.61 16.11
N HIS A 83 -1.16 -3.98 16.88
CA HIS A 83 -0.97 -4.85 18.06
C HIS A 83 -0.42 -6.23 17.65
N TYR A 84 -0.99 -6.84 16.61
CA TYR A 84 -0.50 -8.09 16.06
C TYR A 84 0.96 -8.02 15.59
N PHE A 85 1.34 -6.92 14.89
CA PHE A 85 2.71 -6.73 14.44
C PHE A 85 3.67 -6.53 15.62
N GLU A 86 3.26 -5.82 16.67
CA GLU A 86 4.03 -5.66 17.90
C GLU A 86 4.34 -7.02 18.55
N LEU A 87 3.30 -7.87 18.68
CA LEU A 87 3.46 -9.22 19.23
C LEU A 87 4.37 -10.07 18.34
N TYR A 88 4.24 -9.94 17.03
CA TYR A 88 5.06 -10.66 16.07
C TYR A 88 6.55 -10.28 16.16
N GLU A 89 6.86 -8.99 16.21
CA GLU A 89 8.22 -8.50 16.38
C GLU A 89 8.86 -9.04 17.67
N LYS A 90 8.10 -9.04 18.76
CA LYS A 90 8.56 -9.56 20.07
C LYS A 90 8.75 -11.07 20.04
N GLN A 91 7.78 -11.84 19.53
CA GLN A 91 7.82 -13.30 19.51
C GLN A 91 9.00 -13.84 18.69
N PHE A 92 9.30 -13.20 17.57
CA PHE A 92 10.40 -13.61 16.70
C PHE A 92 11.68 -12.79 16.94
N GLU A 93 11.72 -11.95 17.96
CA GLU A 93 12.88 -11.11 18.33
C GLU A 93 13.51 -10.44 17.11
N LEU A 94 12.67 -9.80 16.27
CA LEU A 94 13.11 -9.17 15.05
C LEU A 94 13.86 -7.87 15.35
N PRO A 95 15.02 -7.60 14.72
CA PRO A 95 15.86 -6.44 15.02
C PRO A 95 15.31 -5.17 14.36
N VAL A 96 14.14 -4.70 14.82
CA VAL A 96 13.47 -3.52 14.26
C VAL A 96 13.92 -2.25 14.98
N HIS A 97 14.65 -1.41 14.24
CA HIS A 97 15.08 -0.08 14.70
C HIS A 97 14.01 0.95 14.29
N ARG A 98 13.43 1.64 15.26
CA ARG A 98 12.30 2.56 15.11
C ARG A 98 12.37 3.71 16.14
N PRO A 99 12.14 4.97 15.79
CA PRO A 99 12.01 5.46 14.42
C PRO A 99 13.37 5.67 13.76
N VAL A 100 13.54 5.17 12.53
CA VAL A 100 14.75 5.38 11.71
C VAL A 100 14.33 5.73 10.29
N HIS A 101 14.55 6.97 9.90
CA HIS A 101 14.20 7.44 8.56
C HIS A 101 15.36 7.25 7.58
N THR A 102 15.20 6.33 6.63
CA THR A 102 16.17 6.15 5.53
C THR A 102 16.00 7.27 4.52
N ARG A 103 17.05 8.06 4.31
CA ARG A 103 17.07 9.22 3.41
C ARG A 103 17.52 8.85 2.00
N VAL A 104 18.61 8.06 1.91
CA VAL A 104 19.18 7.70 0.61
C VAL A 104 19.98 6.39 0.71
N VAL A 105 19.96 5.63 -0.38
CA VAL A 105 20.77 4.45 -0.59
C VAL A 105 21.68 4.68 -1.79
N CYS A 106 22.98 4.56 -1.59
CA CYS A 106 23.99 4.76 -2.62
C CYS A 106 24.82 3.48 -2.82
N PRO A 107 25.29 3.20 -4.04
CA PRO A 107 26.28 2.15 -4.26
C PRO A 107 27.63 2.60 -3.68
N ARG A 108 28.33 1.69 -3.01
CA ARG A 108 29.67 1.92 -2.51
C ARG A 108 30.49 0.64 -2.62
N GLU A 109 31.25 0.52 -3.70
CA GLU A 109 32.03 -0.69 -3.99
C GLU A 109 31.13 -1.94 -3.99
N GLU A 110 31.48 -2.95 -3.20
CA GLU A 110 30.68 -4.18 -3.05
C GLU A 110 29.49 -4.04 -2.06
N ARG A 111 29.31 -2.89 -1.46
CA ARG A 111 28.25 -2.63 -0.47
C ARG A 111 27.29 -1.55 -0.93
N LEU A 112 26.17 -1.49 -0.25
CA LEU A 112 25.24 -0.39 -0.31
C LEU A 112 25.43 0.46 0.95
N ARG A 113 25.55 1.77 0.76
CA ARG A 113 25.57 2.76 1.84
C ARG A 113 24.16 3.28 2.04
N ILE A 114 23.60 3.08 3.22
CA ILE A 114 22.25 3.48 3.60
C ILE A 114 22.37 4.60 4.63
N GLU A 115 22.01 5.81 4.22
CA GLU A 115 22.02 7.00 5.09
C GLU A 115 20.65 7.20 5.74
N THR A 116 20.66 7.36 7.04
CA THR A 116 19.47 7.58 7.85
C THR A 116 19.63 8.83 8.71
N ASP A 117 18.58 9.22 9.41
CA ASP A 117 18.62 10.28 10.42
C ASP A 117 19.32 9.83 11.72
N GLN A 118 19.55 8.52 11.90
CA GLN A 118 20.21 7.93 13.08
C GLN A 118 21.64 7.43 12.79
N GLY A 119 22.15 7.65 11.57
CA GLY A 119 23.49 7.23 11.18
C GLY A 119 23.54 6.58 9.82
N VAL A 120 24.65 5.88 9.55
CA VAL A 120 24.93 5.24 8.26
C VAL A 120 25.16 3.75 8.44
N PHE A 121 24.44 2.97 7.64
CA PHE A 121 24.62 1.52 7.56
C PHE A 121 25.36 1.15 6.27
N ALA A 122 26.17 0.08 6.34
CA ALA A 122 26.81 -0.52 5.18
C ALA A 122 26.33 -1.96 5.02
N ALA A 123 25.60 -2.26 3.95
CA ALA A 123 24.98 -3.56 3.74
C ALA A 123 25.50 -4.24 2.46
N ARG A 124 25.66 -5.57 2.49
CA ARG A 124 25.93 -6.38 1.28
C ARG A 124 24.68 -6.59 0.44
N GLY A 125 23.49 -6.48 1.04
CA GLY A 125 22.20 -6.64 0.36
C GLY A 125 21.09 -5.87 1.05
N LEU A 126 20.06 -5.54 0.29
CA LEU A 126 18.92 -4.71 0.67
C LEU A 126 17.60 -5.36 0.29
N ILE A 127 16.66 -5.43 1.23
CA ILE A 127 15.25 -5.72 0.96
C ILE A 127 14.45 -4.45 1.24
N ASN A 128 13.97 -3.80 0.19
CA ASN A 128 13.14 -2.60 0.34
C ASN A 128 11.66 -2.98 0.45
N ALA A 129 11.05 -2.66 1.59
CA ALA A 129 9.67 -2.96 1.96
C ALA A 129 8.87 -1.71 2.34
N THR A 130 9.21 -0.55 1.76
CA THR A 130 8.65 0.76 2.14
C THR A 130 7.20 0.98 1.69
N GLY A 131 6.65 0.08 0.88
CA GLY A 131 5.26 0.13 0.44
C GLY A 131 4.90 1.41 -0.33
N THR A 132 3.68 1.90 -0.08
CA THR A 132 3.11 3.01 -0.87
C THR A 132 2.51 4.14 -0.03
N TRP A 133 2.28 3.93 1.26
CA TRP A 133 1.50 4.83 2.12
C TRP A 133 2.02 6.27 2.17
N GLU A 134 3.34 6.46 2.12
CA GLU A 134 3.97 7.79 2.17
C GLU A 134 3.88 8.57 0.85
N ARG A 135 3.32 7.95 -0.21
CA ARG A 135 3.22 8.57 -1.53
C ARG A 135 1.79 8.57 -2.06
N PRO A 136 0.86 9.32 -1.42
CA PRO A 136 -0.48 9.51 -1.95
C PRO A 136 -0.41 10.15 -3.35
N PHE A 137 -1.28 9.72 -4.25
CA PHE A 137 -1.32 10.26 -5.60
C PHE A 137 -2.55 11.13 -5.79
N ILE A 138 -2.33 12.43 -5.95
CA ILE A 138 -3.36 13.41 -6.35
C ILE A 138 -3.02 13.86 -7.77
N PRO A 139 -3.90 13.60 -8.76
CA PRO A 139 -3.68 14.08 -10.12
C PRO A 139 -3.85 15.59 -10.18
N HIS A 140 -3.05 16.25 -10.99
CA HIS A 140 -3.21 17.67 -11.23
C HIS A 140 -4.36 17.92 -12.22
N TYR A 141 -5.24 18.83 -11.88
CA TYR A 141 -6.29 19.36 -12.73
C TYR A 141 -6.21 20.88 -12.81
N ARG A 142 -6.56 21.41 -13.98
CA ARG A 142 -6.62 22.86 -14.20
C ARG A 142 -7.53 23.49 -13.14
N GLY A 143 -7.08 24.57 -12.53
CA GLY A 143 -7.82 25.33 -11.52
C GLY A 143 -7.73 24.74 -10.10
N ALA A 144 -6.98 23.68 -9.87
CA ALA A 144 -6.86 23.05 -8.55
C ALA A 144 -6.40 24.03 -7.46
N GLU A 145 -5.52 24.97 -7.80
CA GLU A 145 -4.98 25.98 -6.89
C GLU A 145 -5.99 27.09 -6.53
N SER A 146 -7.03 27.28 -7.36
CA SER A 146 -8.07 28.27 -7.13
C SER A 146 -9.21 27.79 -6.24
N PHE A 147 -9.28 26.48 -5.98
CA PHE A 147 -10.34 25.87 -5.19
C PHE A 147 -10.33 26.40 -3.75
N ARG A 148 -11.46 26.98 -3.32
CA ARG A 148 -11.61 27.57 -1.99
C ARG A 148 -12.04 26.55 -0.93
N GLY A 149 -12.53 25.39 -1.36
CA GLY A 149 -12.88 24.28 -0.50
C GLY A 149 -11.64 23.50 -0.05
N ARG A 150 -11.89 22.35 0.59
CA ARG A 150 -10.84 21.47 1.10
C ARG A 150 -10.53 20.36 0.10
N GLN A 151 -9.27 20.16 -0.27
CA GLN A 151 -8.82 18.99 -1.01
C GLN A 151 -8.12 18.03 -0.04
N LEU A 152 -8.55 16.77 -0.06
CA LEU A 152 -8.05 15.70 0.81
C LEU A 152 -7.73 14.45 0.00
N HIS A 153 -6.70 13.73 0.40
CA HIS A 153 -6.50 12.37 -0.06
C HIS A 153 -7.11 11.37 0.95
N THR A 154 -7.42 10.14 0.52
CA THR A 154 -7.87 9.05 1.41
C THR A 154 -6.95 8.87 2.63
N LYS A 155 -5.66 9.15 2.50
CA LYS A 155 -4.68 9.13 3.60
C LYS A 155 -5.08 10.06 4.75
N ASP A 156 -5.72 11.18 4.43
CA ASP A 156 -6.06 12.25 5.39
C ASP A 156 -7.45 12.09 5.98
N TYR A 157 -8.26 11.18 5.44
CA TYR A 157 -9.61 10.91 5.95
C TYR A 157 -9.58 10.32 7.36
N ARG A 158 -10.49 10.79 8.23
CA ARG A 158 -10.62 10.29 9.60
C ARG A 158 -12.05 9.84 9.91
N THR A 159 -13.04 10.67 9.65
CA THR A 159 -14.46 10.39 9.94
C THR A 159 -15.38 11.14 9.00
N ALA A 160 -16.53 10.53 8.69
CA ALA A 160 -17.56 11.16 7.87
C ALA A 160 -18.18 12.40 8.54
N ALA A 161 -18.20 12.46 9.87
CA ALA A 161 -18.75 13.59 10.62
C ALA A 161 -18.08 14.96 10.28
N GLU A 162 -16.83 14.95 9.83
CA GLU A 162 -16.12 16.17 9.38
C GLU A 162 -16.79 16.84 8.17
N PHE A 163 -17.63 16.12 7.44
CA PHE A 163 -18.26 16.58 6.20
C PHE A 163 -19.73 16.95 6.36
N GLU A 164 -20.27 16.91 7.57
CA GLU A 164 -21.66 17.26 7.83
C GLU A 164 -21.97 18.68 7.30
N GLY A 165 -23.07 18.81 6.57
CA GLY A 165 -23.50 20.06 5.93
C GLY A 165 -22.65 20.54 4.74
N LYS A 166 -21.73 19.71 4.22
CA LYS A 166 -20.87 20.02 3.07
C LYS A 166 -21.22 19.13 1.89
N HIS A 167 -20.97 19.61 0.66
CA HIS A 167 -21.03 18.74 -0.50
C HIS A 167 -19.65 18.17 -0.84
N VAL A 168 -19.54 16.82 -0.92
CA VAL A 168 -18.28 16.13 -1.14
C VAL A 168 -18.21 15.47 -2.51
N VAL A 169 -17.25 15.86 -3.32
CA VAL A 169 -16.90 15.16 -4.57
C VAL A 169 -15.89 14.06 -4.26
N VAL A 170 -16.31 12.80 -4.36
CA VAL A 170 -15.46 11.64 -4.14
C VAL A 170 -14.87 11.16 -5.47
N VAL A 171 -13.56 11.24 -5.62
CA VAL A 171 -12.84 10.92 -6.87
C VAL A 171 -12.11 9.61 -6.76
N GLY A 172 -12.52 8.62 -7.53
CA GLY A 172 -11.83 7.33 -7.61
C GLY A 172 -12.77 6.14 -7.80
N GLY A 173 -12.26 5.07 -8.37
CA GLY A 173 -13.02 3.84 -8.69
C GLY A 173 -12.48 2.60 -7.96
N GLY A 174 -11.77 2.76 -6.84
CA GLY A 174 -11.25 1.66 -6.03
C GLY A 174 -12.07 1.38 -4.77
N ILE A 175 -11.69 0.35 -4.01
CA ILE A 175 -12.39 -0.09 -2.78
C ILE A 175 -12.55 1.08 -1.80
N SER A 176 -11.49 1.84 -1.54
CA SER A 176 -11.56 2.97 -0.60
C SER A 176 -12.56 4.04 -1.06
N ALA A 177 -12.65 4.34 -2.37
CA ALA A 177 -13.62 5.30 -2.88
C ALA A 177 -15.05 4.87 -2.57
N VAL A 178 -15.36 3.60 -2.82
CA VAL A 178 -16.70 3.04 -2.64
C VAL A 178 -17.08 2.96 -1.15
N GLN A 179 -16.14 2.55 -0.29
CA GLN A 179 -16.35 2.53 1.17
C GLN A 179 -16.60 3.92 1.73
N LEU A 180 -15.74 4.90 1.37
CA LEU A 180 -15.89 6.27 1.86
C LEU A 180 -17.12 6.97 1.26
N LEU A 181 -17.48 6.67 0.02
CA LEU A 181 -18.71 7.16 -0.59
C LEU A 181 -19.95 6.67 0.19
N ASP A 182 -20.01 5.39 0.54
CA ASP A 182 -21.09 4.84 1.36
C ASP A 182 -21.14 5.51 2.74
N GLU A 183 -20.00 5.66 3.41
CA GLU A 183 -19.90 6.22 4.75
C GLU A 183 -20.28 7.72 4.77
N ILE A 184 -19.70 8.53 3.88
CA ILE A 184 -19.92 9.97 3.81
C ILE A 184 -21.36 10.29 3.37
N SER A 185 -21.93 9.52 2.45
CA SER A 185 -23.30 9.73 1.96
C SER A 185 -24.39 9.53 3.03
N ARG A 186 -24.05 8.99 4.18
CA ARG A 186 -24.96 8.84 5.33
C ARG A 186 -25.12 10.12 6.15
N VAL A 187 -24.17 11.04 6.03
CA VAL A 187 -24.13 12.29 6.81
C VAL A 187 -24.27 13.53 5.93
N THR A 188 -23.97 13.42 4.63
CA THR A 188 -24.06 14.57 3.72
C THR A 188 -24.27 14.16 2.25
N THR A 189 -24.39 15.14 1.37
CA THR A 189 -24.54 14.92 -0.07
C THR A 189 -23.19 14.66 -0.74
N THR A 190 -23.18 13.75 -1.73
CA THR A 190 -21.97 13.35 -2.44
C THR A 190 -22.15 13.34 -3.94
N THR A 191 -21.07 13.58 -4.66
CA THR A 191 -20.95 13.32 -6.11
C THR A 191 -19.81 12.34 -6.34
N TRP A 192 -20.07 11.21 -6.98
CA TRP A 192 -19.06 10.21 -7.28
C TRP A 192 -18.49 10.37 -8.69
N VAL A 193 -17.18 10.49 -8.80
CA VAL A 193 -16.47 10.75 -10.06
C VAL A 193 -15.37 9.74 -10.30
N THR A 194 -15.29 9.17 -11.49
CA THR A 194 -14.22 8.24 -11.85
C THR A 194 -13.68 8.47 -13.26
N ARG A 195 -12.40 8.22 -13.47
CA ARG A 195 -11.78 8.30 -14.79
C ARG A 195 -12.23 7.19 -15.74
N ARG A 196 -12.45 5.98 -15.19
CA ARG A 196 -12.94 4.80 -15.91
C ARG A 196 -14.10 4.24 -15.12
N GLU A 197 -15.03 3.63 -15.79
CA GLU A 197 -16.11 2.93 -15.12
C GLU A 197 -15.55 1.78 -14.29
N PRO A 198 -15.87 1.70 -13.00
CA PRO A 198 -15.46 0.59 -12.17
C PRO A 198 -16.22 -0.68 -12.54
N GLU A 199 -15.50 -1.76 -12.68
CA GLU A 199 -16.08 -3.09 -12.85
C GLU A 199 -16.47 -3.65 -11.48
N PHE A 200 -17.74 -4.01 -11.32
CA PHE A 200 -18.24 -4.68 -10.12
C PHE A 200 -18.41 -6.16 -10.39
N ARG A 201 -18.14 -6.96 -9.39
CA ARG A 201 -18.23 -8.40 -9.47
C ARG A 201 -19.12 -8.93 -8.37
N ASP A 202 -20.20 -9.62 -8.78
CA ASP A 202 -21.12 -10.33 -7.87
C ASP A 202 -20.58 -11.71 -7.46
N GLU A 203 -19.71 -12.29 -8.28
CA GLU A 203 -19.11 -13.59 -8.04
C GLU A 203 -18.08 -13.53 -6.90
N PRO A 204 -17.96 -14.60 -6.09
CA PRO A 204 -16.91 -14.70 -5.08
C PRO A 204 -15.52 -14.57 -5.68
N PHE A 205 -14.60 -13.98 -4.92
CA PHE A 205 -13.19 -13.94 -5.30
C PHE A 205 -12.60 -15.34 -5.20
N THR A 206 -12.26 -15.92 -6.35
CA THR A 206 -11.59 -17.23 -6.38
C THR A 206 -10.07 -17.08 -6.36
N PRO A 207 -9.33 -18.09 -5.87
CA PRO A 207 -7.87 -18.10 -5.95
C PRO A 207 -7.34 -17.96 -7.39
N ASP A 208 -8.10 -18.41 -8.39
CA ASP A 208 -7.72 -18.32 -9.81
C ASP A 208 -7.72 -16.87 -10.30
N ILE A 209 -8.79 -16.12 -10.03
CA ILE A 209 -8.87 -14.69 -10.33
C ILE A 209 -7.71 -13.92 -9.68
N GLY A 210 -7.38 -14.29 -8.44
CA GLY A 210 -6.24 -13.70 -7.74
C GLY A 210 -4.90 -14.02 -8.40
N ARG A 211 -4.70 -15.26 -8.87
CA ARG A 211 -3.49 -15.68 -9.59
C ARG A 211 -3.32 -14.94 -10.91
N ASP A 212 -4.38 -14.85 -11.70
CA ASP A 212 -4.37 -14.16 -13.00
C ASP A 212 -4.04 -12.68 -12.84
N ALA A 213 -4.66 -12.01 -11.85
CA ALA A 213 -4.37 -10.62 -11.54
C ALA A 213 -2.91 -10.39 -11.12
N VAL A 214 -2.37 -11.27 -10.28
CA VAL A 214 -0.97 -11.23 -9.87
C VAL A 214 -0.04 -11.45 -11.07
N ALA A 215 -0.34 -12.44 -11.94
CA ALA A 215 0.45 -12.72 -13.13
C ALA A 215 0.49 -11.52 -14.10
N MET A 216 -0.63 -10.81 -14.30
CA MET A 216 -0.66 -9.61 -15.13
C MET A 216 0.19 -8.47 -14.56
N VAL A 217 0.19 -8.28 -13.24
CA VAL A 217 1.02 -7.27 -12.59
C VAL A 217 2.49 -7.68 -12.62
N GLU A 218 2.79 -8.98 -12.49
CA GLU A 218 4.13 -9.54 -12.58
C GLU A 218 4.74 -9.35 -13.99
N ASP A 219 3.99 -9.66 -15.06
CA ASP A 219 4.43 -9.42 -16.43
C ASP A 219 4.84 -7.96 -16.66
N ARG A 220 4.05 -7.01 -16.13
CA ARG A 220 4.37 -5.59 -16.25
C ARG A 220 5.72 -5.23 -15.63
N VAL A 221 5.97 -5.68 -14.39
CA VAL A 221 7.25 -5.33 -13.71
C VAL A 221 8.44 -6.07 -14.29
N ARG A 222 8.25 -7.31 -14.80
CA ARG A 222 9.31 -8.02 -15.56
C ARG A 222 9.70 -7.30 -16.84
N ARG A 223 8.75 -6.64 -17.48
CA ARG A 223 8.98 -5.80 -18.68
C ARG A 223 9.46 -4.39 -18.35
N GLY A 224 9.78 -4.08 -17.08
CA GLY A 224 10.23 -2.76 -16.67
C GLY A 224 9.17 -1.67 -16.79
N LEU A 225 7.89 -2.02 -16.79
CA LEU A 225 6.79 -1.07 -16.74
C LEU A 225 6.40 -0.76 -15.29
N PRO A 226 5.87 0.43 -14.99
CA PRO A 226 5.33 0.72 -13.67
C PRO A 226 4.24 -0.28 -13.27
N PRO A 227 4.19 -0.73 -11.99
CA PRO A 227 3.19 -1.68 -11.54
C PRO A 227 1.78 -1.10 -11.67
N GLY A 228 0.83 -1.94 -12.11
CA GLY A 228 -0.60 -1.63 -12.08
C GLY A 228 -1.19 -1.90 -10.69
N SER A 229 -2.40 -1.38 -10.45
CA SER A 229 -3.18 -1.74 -9.26
C SER A 229 -3.81 -3.12 -9.45
N VAL A 230 -3.67 -4.01 -8.47
CA VAL A 230 -4.32 -5.33 -8.49
C VAL A 230 -5.85 -5.18 -8.55
N VAL A 231 -6.42 -4.21 -7.83
CA VAL A 231 -7.88 -3.95 -7.85
C VAL A 231 -8.39 -3.56 -9.24
N SER A 232 -7.58 -2.88 -10.05
CA SER A 232 -7.97 -2.52 -11.42
C SER A 232 -8.10 -3.73 -12.36
N VAL A 233 -7.65 -4.90 -11.93
CA VAL A 233 -7.69 -6.16 -12.68
C VAL A 233 -8.71 -7.14 -12.12
N THR A 234 -8.99 -7.06 -10.80
CA THR A 234 -9.89 -7.99 -10.11
C THR A 234 -11.34 -7.53 -10.02
N GLY A 235 -11.63 -6.27 -10.32
CA GLY A 235 -12.93 -5.67 -10.07
C GLY A 235 -13.22 -5.44 -8.57
N LEU A 236 -14.34 -4.79 -8.28
CA LEU A 236 -14.82 -4.50 -6.93
C LEU A 236 -15.84 -5.56 -6.48
N PRO A 237 -15.68 -6.18 -5.32
CA PRO A 237 -16.70 -7.11 -4.81
C PRO A 237 -17.97 -6.35 -4.45
N VAL A 238 -19.12 -6.89 -4.85
CA VAL A 238 -20.43 -6.34 -4.47
C VAL A 238 -20.79 -6.84 -3.07
N THR A 239 -20.50 -6.04 -2.05
CA THR A 239 -20.88 -6.30 -0.67
C THR A 239 -22.32 -5.85 -0.37
N PRO A 240 -22.94 -6.30 0.75
CA PRO A 240 -24.25 -5.76 1.20
C PRO A 240 -24.26 -4.25 1.34
N ALA A 241 -23.16 -3.64 1.84
CA ALA A 241 -23.04 -2.18 1.94
C ALA A 241 -23.06 -1.49 0.58
N ILE A 242 -22.40 -2.06 -0.44
CA ILE A 242 -22.42 -1.55 -1.81
C ILE A 242 -23.82 -1.65 -2.43
N ARG A 243 -24.54 -2.75 -2.19
CA ARG A 243 -25.95 -2.87 -2.66
C ARG A 243 -26.83 -1.81 -2.03
N ALA A 244 -26.77 -1.65 -0.72
CA ALA A 244 -27.51 -0.61 -0.01
C ALA A 244 -27.15 0.81 -0.47
N ALA A 245 -25.89 1.09 -0.78
CA ALA A 245 -25.45 2.37 -1.32
C ALA A 245 -26.01 2.61 -2.75
N ARG A 246 -26.08 1.56 -3.59
CA ARG A 246 -26.73 1.64 -4.90
C ARG A 246 -28.23 1.94 -4.79
N GLU A 247 -28.92 1.27 -3.88
CA GLU A 247 -30.35 1.49 -3.62
C GLU A 247 -30.64 2.92 -3.16
N ARG A 248 -29.74 3.53 -2.40
CA ARG A 248 -29.81 4.96 -2.01
C ARG A 248 -29.46 5.92 -3.15
N GLY A 249 -29.04 5.43 -4.32
CA GLY A 249 -28.68 6.25 -5.47
C GLY A 249 -27.35 6.98 -5.36
N VAL A 250 -26.54 6.70 -4.34
CA VAL A 250 -25.24 7.39 -4.14
C VAL A 250 -24.12 6.88 -5.05
N MET A 251 -24.34 5.75 -5.72
CA MET A 251 -23.38 5.16 -6.67
C MET A 251 -23.65 5.55 -8.14
N ASN A 252 -24.35 6.62 -8.38
CA ASN A 252 -24.52 7.19 -9.71
C ASN A 252 -23.25 7.93 -10.11
N ARG A 253 -22.41 7.23 -10.86
CA ARG A 253 -21.08 7.71 -11.28
C ARG A 253 -21.19 8.78 -12.36
N LEU A 254 -20.35 9.83 -12.23
CA LEU A 254 -20.05 10.77 -13.31
C LEU A 254 -18.65 10.49 -13.89
N PRO A 255 -18.42 10.80 -15.17
CA PRO A 255 -17.08 10.78 -15.75
C PRO A 255 -16.18 11.83 -15.07
N MET A 256 -14.88 11.76 -15.30
CA MET A 256 -13.96 12.74 -14.73
C MET A 256 -14.25 14.15 -15.24
N PHE A 257 -14.25 15.12 -14.34
CA PHE A 257 -14.38 16.54 -14.67
C PHE A 257 -13.15 17.06 -15.43
N SER A 258 -13.31 18.14 -16.18
CA SER A 258 -12.25 18.76 -16.97
C SER A 258 -11.49 19.85 -16.21
N GLU A 259 -12.11 20.49 -15.23
CA GLU A 259 -11.59 21.65 -14.53
C GLU A 259 -12.12 21.71 -13.08
N ILE A 260 -11.31 22.21 -12.18
CA ILE A 260 -11.69 22.57 -10.81
C ILE A 260 -11.93 24.08 -10.78
N LEU A 261 -13.09 24.49 -10.27
CA LEU A 261 -13.50 25.88 -10.10
C LEU A 261 -13.24 26.33 -8.66
N PRO A 262 -13.29 27.66 -8.38
CA PRO A 262 -13.13 28.15 -7.01
C PRO A 262 -14.13 27.55 -5.99
N ASN A 263 -15.31 27.13 -6.44
CA ASN A 263 -16.37 26.58 -5.59
C ASN A 263 -16.91 25.23 -6.07
N GLY A 264 -16.19 24.48 -6.92
CA GLY A 264 -16.69 23.20 -7.40
C GLY A 264 -15.88 22.60 -8.53
N VAL A 265 -16.54 21.77 -9.35
CA VAL A 265 -15.94 21.06 -10.48
C VAL A 265 -16.79 21.21 -11.73
N LYS A 266 -16.16 21.12 -12.92
CA LYS A 266 -16.79 21.44 -14.22
C LYS A 266 -16.59 20.31 -15.22
N TRP A 267 -17.69 19.99 -15.91
CA TRP A 267 -17.72 19.19 -17.14
C TRP A 267 -18.05 20.08 -18.35
N ALA A 268 -18.10 19.50 -19.53
CA ALA A 268 -18.48 20.21 -20.73
C ALA A 268 -19.94 20.70 -20.69
N ASP A 269 -20.80 19.95 -20.03
CA ASP A 269 -22.27 20.09 -19.98
C ASP A 269 -22.79 20.61 -18.62
N GLY A 270 -21.93 20.97 -17.69
CA GLY A 270 -22.37 21.50 -16.40
C GLY A 270 -21.30 21.64 -15.34
N THR A 271 -21.72 22.12 -14.18
CA THR A 271 -20.90 22.30 -12.99
C THR A 271 -21.59 21.69 -11.78
N VAL A 272 -20.80 21.28 -10.79
CA VAL A 272 -21.28 20.88 -9.46
C VAL A 272 -20.50 21.69 -8.43
N ASP A 273 -21.23 22.40 -7.57
CA ASP A 273 -20.65 23.08 -6.44
C ASP A 273 -20.16 22.03 -5.42
N ALA A 274 -19.03 22.29 -4.80
CA ALA A 274 -18.42 21.39 -3.83
C ALA A 274 -17.65 22.17 -2.76
N ASP A 275 -17.76 21.70 -1.53
CA ASP A 275 -16.96 22.19 -0.39
C ASP A 275 -15.70 21.36 -0.20
N VAL A 276 -15.75 20.09 -0.65
CA VAL A 276 -14.64 19.14 -0.47
C VAL A 276 -14.44 18.31 -1.72
N ILE A 277 -13.19 18.11 -2.12
CA ILE A 277 -12.78 17.10 -3.09
C ILE A 277 -11.95 16.05 -2.35
N LEU A 278 -12.47 14.81 -2.28
CA LEU A 278 -11.79 13.68 -1.65
C LEU A 278 -11.16 12.79 -2.72
N TRP A 279 -9.86 12.79 -2.78
CA TRP A 279 -9.05 12.04 -3.74
C TRP A 279 -8.83 10.60 -3.25
N CYS A 280 -9.62 9.65 -3.74
CA CYS A 280 -9.43 8.21 -3.54
C CYS A 280 -8.65 7.61 -4.71
N THR A 281 -7.57 8.24 -5.09
CA THR A 281 -6.81 8.00 -6.33
C THR A 281 -5.59 7.10 -6.14
N GLY A 282 -5.49 6.49 -4.95
CA GLY A 282 -4.46 5.52 -4.61
C GLY A 282 -3.10 6.13 -4.31
N PHE A 283 -2.08 5.31 -4.37
CA PHE A 283 -0.73 5.63 -3.90
C PHE A 283 0.31 5.23 -4.95
N ARG A 284 1.51 5.80 -4.84
CA ARG A 284 2.70 5.41 -5.59
C ARG A 284 3.69 4.72 -4.66
N SER A 285 4.56 3.87 -5.21
CA SER A 285 5.62 3.23 -4.43
C SER A 285 6.61 4.27 -3.88
N SER A 286 6.99 4.12 -2.61
CA SER A 286 7.93 4.99 -1.92
C SER A 286 9.37 4.52 -2.17
N LEU A 287 9.98 4.99 -3.27
CA LEU A 287 11.28 4.49 -3.76
C LEU A 287 12.31 5.61 -3.99
N ASP A 288 12.03 6.85 -3.60
CA ASP A 288 12.90 7.98 -3.92
C ASP A 288 14.29 7.87 -3.27
N HIS A 289 14.36 7.27 -2.08
CA HIS A 289 15.62 6.99 -1.40
C HIS A 289 16.55 6.03 -2.17
N LEU A 290 16.01 5.28 -3.14
CA LEU A 290 16.75 4.39 -4.03
C LEU A 290 17.20 5.08 -5.34
N ALA A 291 16.87 6.36 -5.55
CA ALA A 291 17.17 7.07 -6.79
C ALA A 291 18.65 7.00 -7.23
N PRO A 292 19.65 7.10 -6.33
CA PRO A 292 21.07 7.00 -6.71
C PRO A 292 21.49 5.62 -7.25
N LEU A 293 20.67 4.59 -7.08
CA LEU A 293 20.96 3.26 -7.63
C LEU A 293 20.56 3.13 -9.12
N HIS A 294 19.87 4.11 -9.69
CA HIS A 294 19.45 4.15 -11.10
C HIS A 294 18.72 2.89 -11.58
N LEU A 295 17.82 2.35 -10.76
CA LEU A 295 17.16 1.06 -10.98
C LEU A 295 16.09 1.08 -12.09
N ARG A 296 15.65 2.27 -12.55
CA ARG A 296 14.57 2.39 -13.53
C ARG A 296 15.06 2.09 -14.94
N GLY A 297 14.29 1.25 -15.65
CA GLY A 297 14.50 0.97 -17.06
C GLY A 297 13.80 1.96 -18.00
N PRO A 298 13.98 1.80 -19.32
CA PRO A 298 13.40 2.67 -20.36
C PRO A 298 11.86 2.76 -20.30
N GLY A 299 11.19 1.73 -19.77
CA GLY A 299 9.74 1.69 -19.59
C GLY A 299 9.21 2.55 -18.42
N GLY A 300 10.10 3.22 -17.68
CA GLY A 300 9.76 4.07 -16.52
C GLY A 300 9.48 3.32 -15.23
N GLY A 301 9.39 1.98 -15.26
CA GLY A 301 9.36 1.10 -14.09
C GLY A 301 10.74 0.54 -13.76
N ILE A 302 10.80 -0.33 -12.75
CA ILE A 302 12.00 -1.08 -12.36
C ILE A 302 11.85 -2.50 -12.89
N PRO A 303 12.75 -2.96 -13.81
CA PRO A 303 12.74 -4.34 -14.28
C PRO A 303 13.04 -5.30 -13.12
N MET A 304 12.15 -6.28 -12.96
CA MET A 304 12.22 -7.23 -11.86
C MET A 304 12.45 -8.65 -12.37
N THR A 305 13.26 -9.40 -11.63
CA THR A 305 13.60 -10.80 -11.90
C THR A 305 13.35 -11.67 -10.66
N GLY A 306 13.85 -12.88 -10.67
CA GLY A 306 13.67 -13.85 -9.59
C GLY A 306 12.31 -14.55 -9.63
N ARG A 307 12.09 -15.47 -8.71
CA ARG A 307 10.93 -16.38 -8.71
C ARG A 307 9.59 -15.66 -8.61
N LEU A 308 9.52 -14.61 -7.79
CA LEU A 308 8.30 -13.81 -7.59
C LEU A 308 8.50 -12.34 -7.98
N ALA A 309 9.40 -12.08 -8.92
CA ALA A 309 9.74 -10.74 -9.38
C ALA A 309 10.07 -9.78 -8.22
N THR A 310 10.90 -10.24 -7.29
CA THR A 310 11.35 -9.44 -6.15
C THR A 310 12.76 -8.88 -6.33
N GLN A 311 13.61 -9.53 -7.12
CA GLN A 311 14.98 -9.10 -7.38
C GLN A 311 15.01 -8.01 -8.46
N VAL A 312 15.78 -6.98 -8.25
CA VAL A 312 16.00 -5.93 -9.25
C VAL A 312 17.01 -6.42 -10.29
N GLU A 313 16.68 -6.32 -11.56
CA GLU A 313 17.55 -6.78 -12.66
C GLU A 313 18.88 -6.01 -12.70
N ALA A 314 18.84 -4.70 -12.51
CA ALA A 314 20.01 -3.82 -12.58
C ALA A 314 20.99 -4.01 -11.39
N ASP A 315 20.50 -4.47 -10.23
CA ASP A 315 21.34 -4.72 -9.04
C ASP A 315 20.78 -5.90 -8.24
N PRO A 316 21.33 -7.12 -8.41
CA PRO A 316 20.88 -8.32 -7.72
C PRO A 316 20.98 -8.28 -6.19
N ARG A 317 21.70 -7.30 -5.63
CA ARG A 317 21.78 -7.07 -4.18
C ARG A 317 20.51 -6.42 -3.63
N VAL A 318 19.60 -5.92 -4.50
CA VAL A 318 18.42 -5.16 -4.13
C VAL A 318 17.15 -5.96 -4.47
N HIS A 319 16.32 -6.17 -3.47
CA HIS A 319 14.99 -6.74 -3.62
C HIS A 319 13.92 -5.71 -3.25
N LEU A 320 12.82 -5.68 -4.01
CA LEU A 320 11.63 -4.88 -3.71
C LEU A 320 10.48 -5.81 -3.33
N VAL A 321 9.95 -5.65 -2.14
CA VAL A 321 8.77 -6.37 -1.63
C VAL A 321 7.69 -5.39 -1.24
N GLY A 322 6.41 -5.80 -1.30
CA GLY A 322 5.31 -4.84 -1.25
C GLY A 322 5.22 -3.96 -2.50
N TYR A 323 5.85 -4.39 -3.59
CA TYR A 323 5.93 -3.72 -4.89
C TYR A 323 5.37 -4.64 -5.98
N GLY A 324 4.63 -4.09 -6.93
CA GLY A 324 4.09 -4.87 -8.05
C GLY A 324 3.19 -6.03 -7.57
N PRO A 325 3.51 -7.27 -7.98
CA PRO A 325 2.70 -8.45 -7.65
C PRO A 325 2.65 -8.74 -6.14
N SER A 326 3.60 -8.24 -5.37
CA SER A 326 3.68 -8.44 -3.92
C SER A 326 2.99 -7.35 -3.09
N SER A 327 2.20 -6.47 -3.70
CA SER A 327 1.51 -5.38 -2.99
C SER A 327 0.24 -5.80 -2.22
N SER A 328 -0.18 -7.07 -2.28
CA SER A 328 -1.20 -7.65 -1.41
C SER A 328 -0.57 -8.29 -0.16
N THR A 329 -1.35 -8.51 0.91
CA THR A 329 -0.83 -9.13 2.14
C THR A 329 -0.32 -10.55 1.92
N ILE A 330 -1.05 -11.39 1.17
CA ILE A 330 -0.58 -12.74 0.78
C ILE A 330 0.67 -12.65 -0.10
N GLY A 331 0.64 -11.79 -1.09
CA GLY A 331 1.77 -11.56 -2.00
C GLY A 331 3.00 -11.07 -1.25
N ALA A 332 2.83 -10.19 -0.27
CA ALA A 332 3.89 -9.67 0.59
C ALA A 332 4.61 -10.79 1.37
N ASN A 333 3.86 -11.72 1.96
CA ASN A 333 4.44 -12.84 2.71
C ASN A 333 5.28 -13.76 1.81
N ARG A 334 4.73 -14.14 0.66
CA ARG A 334 5.44 -15.00 -0.31
C ARG A 334 6.67 -14.30 -0.88
N ALA A 335 6.57 -13.02 -1.17
CA ALA A 335 7.68 -12.21 -1.68
C ALA A 335 8.76 -12.00 -0.61
N GLY A 336 8.40 -11.79 0.66
CA GLY A 336 9.34 -11.72 1.77
C GLY A 336 10.19 -12.99 1.88
N GLN A 337 9.57 -14.17 1.76
CA GLN A 337 10.27 -15.45 1.73
C GLN A 337 11.21 -15.57 0.52
N ALA A 338 10.71 -15.22 -0.67
CA ALA A 338 11.50 -15.33 -1.90
C ALA A 338 12.71 -14.39 -1.85
N ALA A 339 12.50 -13.13 -1.47
CA ALA A 339 13.57 -12.14 -1.36
C ALA A 339 14.63 -12.54 -0.34
N ALA A 340 14.22 -13.01 0.84
CA ALA A 340 15.18 -13.48 1.85
C ALA A 340 16.01 -14.65 1.31
N ARG A 341 15.38 -15.65 0.68
CA ARG A 341 16.08 -16.82 0.13
C ARG A 341 17.03 -16.46 -1.01
N GLU A 342 16.54 -15.69 -1.99
CA GLU A 342 17.33 -15.32 -3.18
C GLU A 342 18.51 -14.41 -2.79
N LEU A 343 18.30 -13.47 -1.87
CA LEU A 343 19.36 -12.58 -1.41
C LEU A 343 20.42 -13.32 -0.60
N THR A 344 20.05 -14.23 0.31
CA THR A 344 21.01 -15.03 1.08
C THR A 344 21.83 -15.94 0.16
N ALA A 345 21.18 -16.59 -0.81
CA ALA A 345 21.87 -17.41 -1.81
C ALA A 345 22.85 -16.58 -2.66
N TYR A 346 22.44 -15.39 -3.15
CA TYR A 346 23.29 -14.49 -3.91
C TYR A 346 24.53 -14.04 -3.11
N LEU A 347 24.37 -13.81 -1.82
CA LEU A 347 25.47 -13.38 -0.93
C LEU A 347 26.35 -14.54 -0.43
N GLY A 348 26.00 -15.78 -0.76
CA GLY A 348 26.70 -16.97 -0.25
C GLY A 348 26.61 -17.09 1.29
N ILE A 349 25.46 -16.73 1.86
CA ILE A 349 25.22 -16.75 3.31
C ILE A 349 24.06 -17.71 3.58
N GLY A 350 24.28 -18.66 4.50
CA GLY A 350 23.24 -19.57 4.98
C GLY A 350 23.01 -20.77 4.05
N GLU A 351 23.45 -21.90 4.47
CA GLU A 351 22.87 -23.23 4.33
C GLU A 351 22.77 -23.89 5.70
#